data_0f3330e7a39f08404df78c1c61095d7d
#
_entry.id   0f3330e7a39f08404df78c1c61095d7d
#
_cell.length_a   1.000
_cell.length_b   1.000
_cell.length_c   1.000
_cell.angle_alpha   90.00
_cell.angle_beta   90.00
_cell.angle_gamma   90.00
#
_symmetry.space_group_name_H-M   'P 1'
#
loop_
_entity.id
_entity.type
_entity.pdbx_description
1 polymer ?
#
loop_
_entity_poly.entity_id
_entity_poly.type
_entity_poly.pdbx_seq_one_letter_code
_entity_poly.pdbx_strand_id
1 'polypeptide(L)'
;MSFAREAGRAVRSTLVLWVLTAIIYPLIMIGIGQVIFPVQANGSLVTRTGAYTSNPSEAVGSALIGQPFTSDRYFNSRPSTTSYSTADSKADEAGVLKTGVSGASNLAPSNPALLDRMKGKADPDPEKAIEGDIPRLQKAGIKPTADLVYTSGSSLDPHITPGGAAAQIARVAKTRGLQPNQLEDLIKQNTDGRFLGIFGEPGVNVLKLNLALDALKPAS
;
A
#
# COMPACT_ATOMS: atom_id res chain seq x y z
N MET A 1 -40.13 41.31 -9.36
CA MET A 1 -39.47 41.08 -8.04
C MET A 1 -38.18 41.89 -7.99
N SER A 2 -37.80 42.52 -6.86
CA SER A 2 -36.59 43.34 -6.85
C SER A 2 -35.36 42.44 -6.74
N PHE A 3 -34.32 42.71 -7.54
CA PHE A 3 -33.05 42.00 -7.55
C PHE A 3 -32.46 41.84 -6.12
N ALA A 4 -32.54 42.85 -5.30
CA ALA A 4 -32.06 42.82 -3.93
C ALA A 4 -32.73 41.75 -3.05
N ARG A 5 -34.02 41.49 -3.25
CA ARG A 5 -34.78 40.48 -2.51
C ARG A 5 -34.37 39.07 -2.93
N GLU A 6 -34.16 38.83 -4.22
CA GLU A 6 -33.69 37.55 -4.73
C GLU A 6 -32.22 37.29 -4.35
N ALA A 7 -31.36 38.32 -4.41
CA ALA A 7 -30.01 38.21 -3.94
C ALA A 7 -29.92 37.84 -2.44
N GLY A 8 -30.76 38.47 -1.59
CA GLY A 8 -30.83 38.13 -0.17
C GLY A 8 -31.30 36.69 0.10
N ARG A 9 -32.25 36.18 -0.69
CA ARG A 9 -32.68 34.78 -0.63
C ARG A 9 -31.57 33.82 -1.06
N ALA A 10 -30.89 34.12 -2.15
CA ALA A 10 -29.77 33.31 -2.66
C ALA A 10 -28.64 33.23 -1.64
N VAL A 11 -28.21 34.36 -1.08
CA VAL A 11 -27.16 34.39 -0.02
C VAL A 11 -27.55 33.56 1.18
N ARG A 12 -28.80 33.73 1.70
CA ARG A 12 -29.25 32.94 2.84
C ARG A 12 -29.32 31.46 2.55
N SER A 13 -29.83 31.05 1.37
CA SER A 13 -29.88 29.64 0.98
C SER A 13 -28.48 29.06 0.85
N THR A 14 -27.55 29.78 0.24
CA THR A 14 -26.17 29.35 0.11
C THR A 14 -25.51 29.17 1.47
N LEU A 15 -25.68 30.11 2.40
CA LEU A 15 -25.10 30.00 3.74
C LEU A 15 -25.70 28.83 4.53
N VAL A 16 -27.01 28.63 4.46
CA VAL A 16 -27.65 27.48 5.13
C VAL A 16 -27.15 26.16 4.55
N LEU A 17 -27.13 26.03 3.24
CA LEU A 17 -26.63 24.81 2.58
C LEU A 17 -25.14 24.59 2.90
N TRP A 18 -24.34 25.66 2.91
CA TRP A 18 -22.93 25.57 3.27
C TRP A 18 -22.73 25.07 4.71
N VAL A 19 -23.47 25.61 5.69
CA VAL A 19 -23.43 25.13 7.09
C VAL A 19 -23.83 23.66 7.17
N LEU A 20 -24.91 23.27 6.49
CA LEU A 20 -25.37 21.87 6.50
C LEU A 20 -24.32 20.91 5.89
N THR A 21 -23.73 21.26 4.75
CA THR A 21 -22.85 20.35 4.00
C THR A 21 -21.38 20.42 4.43
N ALA A 22 -20.89 21.59 4.85
CA ALA A 22 -19.48 21.77 5.21
C ALA A 22 -19.21 21.64 6.71
N ILE A 23 -20.23 21.75 7.56
CA ILE A 23 -20.05 21.67 9.01
C ILE A 23 -20.83 20.50 9.59
N ILE A 24 -22.16 20.55 9.49
CA ILE A 24 -23.04 19.58 10.19
C ILE A 24 -22.81 18.16 9.66
N TYR A 25 -22.89 17.98 8.34
CA TYR A 25 -22.72 16.66 7.72
C TYR A 25 -21.35 16.03 8.03
N PRO A 26 -20.20 16.70 7.85
CA PRO A 26 -18.91 16.12 8.19
C PRO A 26 -18.77 15.76 9.68
N LEU A 27 -19.26 16.59 10.59
CA LEU A 27 -19.22 16.29 12.02
C LEU A 27 -20.05 15.06 12.39
N ILE A 28 -21.25 14.90 11.80
CA ILE A 28 -22.06 13.70 11.97
C ILE A 28 -21.32 12.48 11.44
N MET A 29 -20.73 12.56 10.24
CA MET A 29 -20.00 11.43 9.65
C MET A 29 -18.77 11.04 10.46
N ILE A 30 -18.03 12.02 11.00
CA ILE A 30 -16.92 11.77 11.93
C ILE A 30 -17.42 11.07 13.18
N GLY A 31 -18.50 11.56 13.80
CA GLY A 31 -19.11 10.93 14.97
C GLY A 31 -19.51 9.48 14.74
N ILE A 32 -20.22 9.22 13.64
CA ILE A 32 -20.60 7.86 13.22
C ILE A 32 -19.36 6.98 13.01
N GLY A 33 -18.36 7.49 12.29
CA GLY A 33 -17.11 6.78 12.01
C GLY A 33 -16.39 6.39 13.30
N GLN A 34 -16.24 7.31 14.24
CA GLN A 34 -15.55 7.05 15.51
C GLN A 34 -16.29 6.08 16.43
N VAL A 35 -17.64 6.06 16.38
CA VAL A 35 -18.44 5.17 17.24
C VAL A 35 -18.60 3.78 16.64
N ILE A 36 -18.87 3.68 15.33
CA ILE A 36 -19.18 2.40 14.67
C ILE A 36 -17.91 1.75 14.08
N PHE A 37 -16.98 2.54 13.58
CA PHE A 37 -15.79 2.07 12.86
C PHE A 37 -14.48 2.68 13.40
N PRO A 38 -14.20 2.63 14.72
CA PRO A 38 -13.07 3.36 15.31
C PRO A 38 -11.71 2.97 14.71
N VAL A 39 -11.51 1.70 14.37
CA VAL A 39 -10.26 1.23 13.75
C VAL A 39 -10.08 1.84 12.35
N GLN A 40 -11.10 1.74 11.52
CA GLN A 40 -11.07 2.24 10.14
C GLN A 40 -11.00 3.78 10.10
N ALA A 41 -11.75 4.44 10.96
CA ALA A 41 -11.76 5.90 11.08
C ALA A 41 -10.39 6.47 11.51
N ASN A 42 -9.57 5.66 12.20
CA ASN A 42 -8.22 6.03 12.63
C ASN A 42 -7.11 5.38 11.78
N GLY A 43 -7.43 4.98 10.53
CA GLY A 43 -6.45 4.56 9.54
C GLY A 43 -6.02 3.10 9.62
N SER A 44 -6.81 2.23 10.26
CA SER A 44 -6.56 0.77 10.33
C SER A 44 -5.12 0.42 10.74
N LEU A 45 -4.64 1.09 11.79
CA LEU A 45 -3.29 0.92 12.30
C LEU A 45 -3.09 -0.49 12.86
N VAL A 46 -1.90 -1.06 12.67
CA VAL A 46 -1.52 -2.40 13.13
C VAL A 46 -0.31 -2.34 14.05
N THR A 47 -0.37 -3.10 15.13
CA THR A 47 0.74 -3.30 16.06
C THR A 47 1.74 -4.35 15.54
N ARG A 48 2.87 -4.50 16.21
CA ARG A 48 3.87 -5.52 15.89
C ARG A 48 3.31 -6.96 15.95
N THR A 49 2.26 -7.20 16.72
CA THR A 49 1.60 -8.51 16.81
C THR A 49 0.58 -8.75 15.71
N GLY A 50 0.37 -7.78 14.80
CA GLY A 50 -0.64 -7.85 13.75
C GLY A 50 -2.05 -7.46 14.20
N ALA A 51 -2.25 -7.13 15.48
CA ALA A 51 -3.53 -6.67 15.99
C ALA A 51 -3.80 -5.22 15.58
N TYR A 52 -5.08 -4.89 15.36
CA TYR A 52 -5.47 -3.51 15.11
C TYR A 52 -5.39 -2.66 16.38
N THR A 53 -5.00 -1.40 16.22
CA THR A 53 -4.97 -0.41 17.31
C THR A 53 -5.47 0.95 16.82
N SER A 54 -6.04 1.73 17.72
CA SER A 54 -6.32 3.16 17.50
C SER A 54 -5.24 4.06 18.11
N ASN A 55 -4.22 3.46 18.76
CA ASN A 55 -3.11 4.21 19.36
C ASN A 55 -1.92 4.30 18.37
N PRO A 56 -1.60 5.48 17.82
CA PRO A 56 -0.49 5.64 16.88
C PRO A 56 0.89 5.27 17.45
N SER A 57 1.09 5.39 18.75
CA SER A 57 2.39 5.07 19.38
C SER A 57 2.72 3.58 19.44
N GLU A 58 1.71 2.72 19.30
CA GLU A 58 1.85 1.26 19.27
C GLU A 58 1.91 0.71 17.85
N ALA A 59 1.56 1.54 16.87
CA ALA A 59 1.46 1.14 15.48
C ALA A 59 2.84 0.98 14.84
N VAL A 60 3.00 -0.08 14.05
CA VAL A 60 4.15 -0.28 13.15
C VAL A 60 3.81 0.06 11.71
N GLY A 61 2.54 0.31 11.41
CA GLY A 61 2.06 0.69 10.09
C GLY A 61 0.54 0.64 9.99
N SER A 62 0.03 0.87 8.80
CA SER A 62 -1.39 0.74 8.46
C SER A 62 -1.64 -0.46 7.56
N ALA A 63 -2.70 -1.20 7.81
CA ALA A 63 -3.14 -2.29 6.93
C ALA A 63 -3.60 -1.81 5.55
N LEU A 64 -3.81 -0.50 5.38
CA LEU A 64 -4.26 0.12 4.13
C LEU A 64 -3.13 0.61 3.24
N ILE A 65 -1.87 0.61 3.74
CA ILE A 65 -0.73 1.19 3.04
C ILE A 65 0.41 0.17 2.97
N GLY A 66 0.91 -0.07 1.74
CA GLY A 66 2.09 -0.88 1.51
C GLY A 66 3.33 -0.27 2.15
N GLN A 67 4.35 -1.10 2.38
CA GLN A 67 5.61 -0.69 2.98
C GLN A 67 6.81 -1.20 2.19
N PRO A 68 7.96 -0.50 2.23
CA PRO A 68 9.18 -0.88 1.54
C PRO A 68 9.90 -2.01 2.27
N PHE A 69 9.48 -3.25 2.06
CA PHE A 69 10.22 -4.42 2.49
C PHE A 69 11.33 -4.73 1.49
N THR A 70 12.59 -4.47 1.84
CA THR A 70 13.76 -4.63 0.95
C THR A 70 14.63 -5.84 1.29
N SER A 71 14.48 -6.41 2.49
CA SER A 71 15.25 -7.58 2.91
C SER A 71 14.69 -8.87 2.32
N ASP A 72 15.59 -9.79 1.93
CA ASP A 72 15.22 -11.13 1.45
C ASP A 72 14.47 -11.99 2.47
N ARG A 73 14.47 -11.58 3.74
CA ARG A 73 13.74 -12.23 4.84
C ARG A 73 12.23 -11.98 4.79
N TYR A 74 11.75 -11.04 3.95
CA TYR A 74 10.37 -10.59 3.90
C TYR A 74 9.75 -10.74 2.52
N PHE A 75 8.43 -10.88 2.49
CA PHE A 75 7.68 -10.73 1.25
C PHE A 75 7.71 -9.27 0.81
N ASN A 76 8.03 -9.05 -0.46
CA ASN A 76 8.04 -7.72 -1.05
C ASN A 76 6.65 -7.31 -1.51
N SER A 77 6.31 -6.04 -1.33
CA SER A 77 5.11 -5.42 -1.88
C SER A 77 5.24 -5.14 -3.38
N ARG A 78 4.17 -4.66 -4.00
CA ARG A 78 4.19 -4.12 -5.38
C ARG A 78 5.19 -2.96 -5.48
N PRO A 79 5.85 -2.76 -6.62
CA PRO A 79 6.69 -1.57 -6.81
C PRO A 79 5.91 -0.27 -6.60
N SER A 80 6.55 0.71 -5.97
CA SER A 80 5.99 2.03 -5.67
C SER A 80 6.84 3.13 -6.32
N THR A 81 6.19 4.17 -6.86
CA THR A 81 6.86 5.37 -7.40
C THR A 81 7.04 6.46 -6.34
N THR A 82 6.39 6.31 -5.18
CA THR A 82 6.39 7.28 -4.08
C THR A 82 6.98 6.71 -2.79
N SER A 83 7.72 5.60 -2.89
CA SER A 83 8.26 4.87 -1.73
C SER A 83 7.21 4.62 -0.64
N TYR A 84 5.97 4.29 -1.05
CA TYR A 84 4.82 4.05 -0.17
C TYR A 84 4.50 5.24 0.75
N SER A 85 4.82 6.45 0.33
CA SER A 85 4.63 7.66 1.15
C SER A 85 5.38 7.62 2.49
N THR A 86 6.44 6.84 2.57
CA THR A 86 7.31 6.81 3.76
C THR A 86 8.26 8.01 3.73
N ALA A 87 8.55 8.55 4.91
CA ALA A 87 9.57 9.58 5.06
C ALA A 87 10.95 8.98 4.76
N ASP A 88 11.65 9.52 3.77
CA ASP A 88 13.07 9.24 3.56
C ASP A 88 13.87 10.43 4.12
N SER A 89 14.52 10.21 5.26
CA SER A 89 15.33 11.23 5.92
C SER A 89 16.53 11.68 5.08
N LYS A 90 16.95 10.89 4.09
CA LYS A 90 18.03 11.24 3.15
C LYS A 90 17.54 12.08 1.97
N ALA A 91 16.26 11.99 1.63
CA ALA A 91 15.64 12.74 0.54
C ALA A 91 14.96 14.02 1.01
N ASP A 92 14.93 14.28 2.32
CA ASP A 92 14.24 15.41 2.94
C ASP A 92 15.22 16.53 3.37
N GLU A 93 15.97 17.05 2.38
CA GLU A 93 16.87 18.21 2.62
C GLU A 93 16.13 19.47 3.12
N ALA A 94 14.82 19.53 2.94
CA ALA A 94 13.99 20.67 3.32
C ALA A 94 13.18 20.44 4.60
N GLY A 95 13.28 19.26 5.26
CA GLY A 95 12.49 18.94 6.45
C GLY A 95 10.98 18.79 6.19
N VAL A 96 10.58 18.68 4.93
CA VAL A 96 9.19 18.44 4.53
C VAL A 96 9.02 16.95 4.30
N LEU A 97 8.54 16.24 5.31
CA LEU A 97 8.23 14.82 5.20
C LEU A 97 7.31 14.59 3.99
N LYS A 98 7.80 13.84 3.01
CA LYS A 98 7.02 13.44 1.83
C LYS A 98 6.02 12.32 2.17
N THR A 99 5.30 12.50 3.29
CA THR A 99 4.19 11.64 3.69
C THR A 99 2.90 12.12 3.04
N GLY A 100 1.93 11.20 2.88
CA GLY A 100 0.62 11.53 2.31
C GLY A 100 0.63 11.70 0.79
N VAL A 101 1.68 11.26 0.10
CA VAL A 101 1.78 11.31 -1.36
C VAL A 101 1.27 9.98 -1.95
N SER A 102 0.35 10.08 -2.92
CA SER A 102 -0.12 8.96 -3.74
C SER A 102 0.06 9.32 -5.21
N GLY A 103 0.60 8.41 -6.00
CA GLY A 103 0.81 8.68 -7.43
C GLY A 103 1.24 7.44 -8.20
N ALA A 104 0.81 7.35 -9.45
CA ALA A 104 1.17 6.29 -10.38
C ALA A 104 2.39 6.67 -11.23
N SER A 105 2.99 5.69 -11.90
CA SER A 105 4.05 5.95 -12.90
C SER A 105 3.53 6.69 -14.13
N ASN A 106 2.23 6.58 -14.44
CA ASN A 106 1.58 7.15 -15.62
C ASN A 106 2.25 6.76 -16.96
N LEU A 107 3.00 5.63 -16.97
CA LEU A 107 3.68 5.14 -18.16
C LEU A 107 2.71 4.31 -19.00
N ALA A 108 2.42 4.78 -20.21
CA ALA A 108 1.64 4.04 -21.19
C ALA A 108 2.37 2.75 -21.63
N PRO A 109 1.66 1.71 -22.09
CA PRO A 109 2.28 0.48 -22.61
C PRO A 109 3.27 0.71 -23.76
N SER A 110 3.07 1.78 -24.55
CA SER A 110 3.96 2.18 -25.64
C SER A 110 5.14 3.06 -25.19
N ASN A 111 5.21 3.45 -23.92
CA ASN A 111 6.29 4.33 -23.44
C ASN A 111 7.57 3.51 -23.22
N PRO A 112 8.70 3.86 -23.91
CA PRO A 112 9.96 3.14 -23.73
C PRO A 112 10.44 3.07 -22.28
N ALA A 113 10.18 4.09 -21.47
CA ALA A 113 10.57 4.10 -20.05
C ALA A 113 9.90 2.98 -19.22
N LEU A 114 8.72 2.50 -19.64
CA LEU A 114 8.09 1.33 -19.02
C LEU A 114 8.90 0.06 -19.30
N LEU A 115 9.36 -0.12 -20.55
CA LEU A 115 10.19 -1.26 -20.94
C LEU A 115 11.55 -1.22 -20.24
N ASP A 116 12.18 -0.04 -20.19
CA ASP A 116 13.47 0.18 -19.50
C ASP A 116 13.35 -0.20 -18.03
N ARG A 117 12.28 0.23 -17.34
CA ARG A 117 12.01 -0.14 -15.95
C ARG A 117 11.79 -1.65 -15.78
N MET A 118 11.05 -2.29 -16.71
CA MET A 118 10.72 -3.71 -16.59
C MET A 118 11.90 -4.62 -16.95
N LYS A 119 12.57 -4.33 -18.07
CA LYS A 119 13.61 -5.20 -18.66
C LYS A 119 15.01 -4.78 -18.30
N GLY A 120 15.18 -3.56 -17.81
CA GLY A 120 16.47 -2.93 -17.63
C GLY A 120 16.96 -2.21 -18.89
N LYS A 121 17.89 -1.30 -18.68
CA LYS A 121 18.57 -0.57 -19.72
C LYS A 121 20.06 -0.51 -19.41
N ALA A 122 20.88 -1.06 -20.29
CA ALA A 122 22.32 -0.89 -20.19
C ALA A 122 22.71 0.55 -20.57
N ASP A 123 23.57 1.18 -19.80
CA ASP A 123 24.16 2.47 -20.09
C ASP A 123 25.66 2.40 -19.76
N PRO A 124 26.56 3.00 -20.57
CA PRO A 124 27.98 3.09 -20.23
C PRO A 124 28.25 3.84 -18.92
N ASP A 125 27.36 4.76 -18.55
CA ASP A 125 27.36 5.44 -17.28
C ASP A 125 26.54 4.61 -16.26
N PRO A 126 27.18 4.05 -15.22
CA PRO A 126 26.48 3.22 -14.24
C PRO A 126 25.33 3.93 -13.51
N GLU A 127 25.38 5.27 -13.40
CA GLU A 127 24.32 6.06 -12.76
C GLU A 127 23.07 6.16 -13.64
N LYS A 128 23.20 5.94 -14.95
CA LYS A 128 22.09 5.93 -15.91
C LYS A 128 21.60 4.54 -16.26
N ALA A 129 22.34 3.50 -15.87
CA ALA A 129 21.94 2.12 -16.06
C ALA A 129 20.72 1.79 -15.17
N ILE A 130 19.74 1.11 -15.74
CA ILE A 130 18.52 0.68 -15.03
C ILE A 130 18.58 -0.83 -14.88
N GLU A 131 18.66 -1.33 -13.63
CA GLU A 131 18.38 -2.74 -13.35
C GLU A 131 16.85 -2.94 -13.44
N GLY A 132 16.41 -3.71 -14.45
CA GLY A 132 14.97 -3.93 -14.66
C GLY A 132 14.35 -4.77 -13.54
N ASP A 133 13.06 -4.58 -13.30
CA ASP A 133 12.31 -5.36 -12.29
C ASP A 133 12.32 -6.85 -12.59
N ILE A 134 12.21 -7.26 -13.87
CA ILE A 134 12.23 -8.67 -14.28
C ILE A 134 13.58 -9.31 -14.01
N PRO A 135 14.72 -8.79 -14.49
CA PRO A 135 16.04 -9.35 -14.18
C PRO A 135 16.32 -9.39 -12.68
N ARG A 136 15.95 -8.35 -11.94
CA ARG A 136 16.12 -8.29 -10.48
C ARG A 136 15.37 -9.42 -9.77
N LEU A 137 14.10 -9.67 -10.13
CA LEU A 137 13.31 -10.77 -9.59
C LEU A 137 13.90 -12.13 -9.94
N GLN A 138 14.29 -12.33 -11.21
CA GLN A 138 14.90 -13.58 -11.66
C GLN A 138 16.22 -13.89 -10.95
N LYS A 139 17.06 -12.87 -10.74
CA LYS A 139 18.33 -12.99 -9.98
C LYS A 139 18.06 -13.38 -8.51
N ALA A 140 16.95 -12.92 -7.94
CA ALA A 140 16.51 -13.31 -6.61
C ALA A 140 15.78 -14.69 -6.57
N GLY A 141 15.71 -15.42 -7.70
CA GLY A 141 15.02 -16.70 -7.81
C GLY A 141 13.49 -16.58 -7.75
N ILE A 142 12.96 -15.40 -8.03
CA ILE A 142 11.51 -15.13 -7.99
C ILE A 142 10.96 -15.14 -9.41
N LYS A 143 9.91 -15.94 -9.66
CA LYS A 143 9.19 -15.89 -10.93
C LYS A 143 8.47 -14.55 -11.05
N PRO A 144 8.76 -13.73 -12.07
CA PRO A 144 8.09 -12.44 -12.24
C PRO A 144 6.57 -12.61 -12.42
N THR A 145 5.79 -11.90 -11.62
CA THR A 145 4.33 -11.78 -11.74
C THR A 145 3.99 -10.32 -12.03
N ALA A 146 2.79 -10.06 -12.55
CA ALA A 146 2.38 -8.71 -12.94
C ALA A 146 2.46 -7.73 -11.76
N ASP A 147 2.02 -8.15 -10.58
CA ASP A 147 2.00 -7.35 -9.36
C ASP A 147 3.40 -7.11 -8.73
N LEU A 148 4.39 -7.91 -9.09
CA LEU A 148 5.79 -7.69 -8.69
C LEU A 148 6.60 -6.89 -9.71
N VAL A 149 6.07 -6.70 -10.93
CA VAL A 149 6.73 -5.98 -12.03
C VAL A 149 6.08 -4.63 -12.27
N TYR A 150 4.74 -4.54 -12.28
CA TYR A 150 4.03 -3.28 -12.49
C TYR A 150 3.85 -2.51 -11.20
N THR A 151 4.14 -1.21 -11.24
CA THR A 151 3.88 -0.33 -10.11
C THR A 151 2.40 -0.31 -9.73
N SER A 152 2.13 -0.14 -8.46
CA SER A 152 0.80 0.16 -7.95
C SER A 152 0.27 1.46 -8.58
N GLY A 153 -1.03 1.51 -8.92
CA GLY A 153 -1.67 2.71 -9.43
C GLY A 153 -1.76 3.85 -8.41
N SER A 154 -1.80 3.53 -7.13
CA SER A 154 -1.70 4.50 -6.03
C SER A 154 -0.28 4.65 -5.50
N SER A 155 0.61 3.71 -5.80
CA SER A 155 1.91 3.49 -5.15
C SER A 155 1.84 3.17 -3.65
N LEU A 156 0.64 2.90 -3.14
CA LEU A 156 0.35 2.65 -1.72
C LEU A 156 -0.34 1.30 -1.49
N ASP A 157 -0.62 0.51 -2.54
CA ASP A 157 -1.36 -0.75 -2.44
C ASP A 157 -0.68 -1.71 -1.47
N PRO A 158 -1.35 -2.13 -0.37
CA PRO A 158 -0.80 -3.05 0.60
C PRO A 158 -0.85 -4.51 0.15
N HIS A 159 -1.53 -4.81 -0.97
CA HIS A 159 -1.80 -6.17 -1.41
C HIS A 159 -0.95 -6.59 -2.62
N ILE A 160 -0.61 -7.87 -2.64
CA ILE A 160 -0.14 -8.61 -3.81
C ILE A 160 -1.08 -9.79 -4.07
N THR A 161 -1.06 -10.34 -5.27
CA THR A 161 -1.84 -11.54 -5.56
C THR A 161 -1.31 -12.75 -4.77
N PRO A 162 -2.15 -13.77 -4.48
CA PRO A 162 -1.67 -15.03 -3.91
C PRO A 162 -0.56 -15.67 -4.76
N GLY A 163 -0.63 -15.52 -6.10
CA GLY A 163 0.43 -15.96 -7.02
C GLY A 163 1.75 -15.19 -6.84
N GLY A 164 1.68 -13.87 -6.63
CA GLY A 164 2.84 -13.04 -6.36
C GLY A 164 3.48 -13.32 -4.99
N ALA A 165 2.66 -13.66 -3.99
CA ALA A 165 3.17 -14.13 -2.70
C ALA A 165 3.83 -15.51 -2.83
N ALA A 166 3.17 -16.48 -3.48
CA ALA A 166 3.69 -17.83 -3.70
C ALA A 166 5.04 -17.83 -4.45
N ALA A 167 5.20 -16.96 -5.43
CA ALA A 167 6.47 -16.82 -6.18
C ALA A 167 7.67 -16.43 -5.29
N GLN A 168 7.44 -15.86 -4.10
CA GLN A 168 8.47 -15.44 -3.18
C GLN A 168 8.80 -16.47 -2.08
N ILE A 169 8.01 -17.56 -1.96
CA ILE A 169 8.13 -18.56 -0.89
C ILE A 169 9.54 -19.15 -0.82
N ALA A 170 10.10 -19.57 -1.95
CA ALA A 170 11.40 -20.24 -1.98
C ALA A 170 12.51 -19.34 -1.40
N ARG A 171 12.53 -18.05 -1.73
CA ARG A 171 13.49 -17.07 -1.24
C ARG A 171 13.31 -16.86 0.27
N VAL A 172 12.10 -16.60 0.72
CA VAL A 172 11.81 -16.30 2.13
C VAL A 172 12.06 -17.55 3.00
N ALA A 173 11.60 -18.73 2.58
CA ALA A 173 11.82 -20.00 3.26
C ALA A 173 13.32 -20.26 3.46
N LYS A 174 14.11 -20.16 2.39
CA LYS A 174 15.57 -20.35 2.43
C LYS A 174 16.23 -19.38 3.42
N THR A 175 15.87 -18.10 3.36
CA THR A 175 16.52 -17.06 4.17
C THR A 175 16.15 -17.15 5.65
N ARG A 176 14.96 -17.68 5.96
CA ARG A 176 14.48 -17.82 7.35
C ARG A 176 14.66 -19.21 7.94
N GLY A 177 15.07 -20.20 7.15
CA GLY A 177 15.15 -21.59 7.59
C GLY A 177 13.78 -22.21 7.87
N LEU A 178 12.74 -21.78 7.13
CA LEU A 178 11.37 -22.27 7.28
C LEU A 178 11.03 -23.28 6.17
N GLN A 179 10.03 -24.13 6.43
CA GLN A 179 9.50 -25.02 5.40
C GLN A 179 8.52 -24.26 4.49
N PRO A 180 8.52 -24.50 3.16
CA PRO A 180 7.62 -23.83 2.23
C PRO A 180 6.14 -23.94 2.60
N ASN A 181 5.68 -25.10 3.08
CA ASN A 181 4.29 -25.31 3.49
C ASN A 181 3.84 -24.39 4.64
N GLN A 182 4.73 -24.07 5.58
CA GLN A 182 4.43 -23.10 6.64
C GLN A 182 4.12 -21.72 6.07
N LEU A 183 4.83 -21.32 5.01
CA LEU A 183 4.59 -20.05 4.32
C LEU A 183 3.33 -20.06 3.46
N GLU A 184 2.99 -21.19 2.83
CA GLU A 184 1.73 -21.36 2.10
C GLU A 184 0.52 -21.17 3.01
N ASP A 185 0.54 -21.77 4.20
CA ASP A 185 -0.53 -21.62 5.18
C ASP A 185 -0.60 -20.18 5.70
N LEU A 186 0.54 -19.55 5.92
CA LEU A 186 0.61 -18.15 6.34
C LEU A 186 0.02 -17.20 5.28
N ILE A 187 0.32 -17.42 4.00
CA ILE A 187 -0.26 -16.68 2.89
C ILE A 187 -1.78 -16.82 2.89
N LYS A 188 -2.30 -18.05 3.01
CA LYS A 188 -3.76 -18.30 3.05
C LYS A 188 -4.43 -17.53 4.19
N GLN A 189 -3.84 -17.53 5.39
CA GLN A 189 -4.37 -16.85 6.56
C GLN A 189 -4.37 -15.31 6.43
N ASN A 190 -3.46 -14.76 5.61
CA ASN A 190 -3.34 -13.32 5.37
C ASN A 190 -3.85 -12.90 3.99
N THR A 191 -4.69 -13.73 3.35
CA THR A 191 -5.37 -13.42 2.09
C THR A 191 -6.77 -12.91 2.38
N ASP A 192 -7.02 -11.66 2.03
CA ASP A 192 -8.36 -11.08 2.03
C ASP A 192 -9.11 -11.63 0.81
N GLY A 193 -10.27 -12.25 1.03
CA GLY A 193 -11.13 -12.80 -0.01
C GLY A 193 -11.92 -11.71 -0.74
N ARG A 194 -12.77 -12.14 -1.69
CA ARG A 194 -13.71 -11.26 -2.38
C ARG A 194 -14.75 -10.70 -1.41
N PHE A 195 -15.00 -9.41 -1.49
CA PHE A 195 -16.07 -8.80 -0.69
C PHE A 195 -17.44 -9.41 -1.08
N LEU A 196 -18.19 -9.88 -0.10
CA LEU A 196 -19.43 -10.67 -0.26
C LEU A 196 -19.28 -11.91 -1.17
N GLY A 197 -18.06 -12.41 -1.37
CA GLY A 197 -17.79 -13.55 -2.25
C GLY A 197 -17.83 -13.25 -3.75
N ILE A 198 -18.16 -12.00 -4.14
CA ILE A 198 -18.44 -11.60 -5.53
C ILE A 198 -17.48 -10.49 -5.99
N PHE A 199 -17.28 -9.46 -5.19
CA PHE A 199 -16.59 -8.23 -5.60
C PHE A 199 -15.09 -8.26 -5.27
N GLY A 200 -14.25 -7.80 -6.20
CA GLY A 200 -12.81 -7.73 -6.07
C GLY A 200 -12.10 -9.05 -6.38
N GLU A 201 -10.80 -9.06 -6.21
CA GLU A 201 -9.94 -10.23 -6.35
C GLU A 201 -9.26 -10.54 -5.02
N PRO A 202 -8.93 -11.81 -4.72
CA PRO A 202 -8.19 -12.16 -3.51
C PRO A 202 -6.84 -11.45 -3.47
N GLY A 203 -6.52 -10.83 -2.34
CA GLY A 203 -5.28 -10.09 -2.12
C GLY A 203 -4.60 -10.46 -0.82
N VAL A 204 -3.29 -10.63 -0.86
CA VAL A 204 -2.46 -10.89 0.32
C VAL A 204 -1.94 -9.59 0.88
N ASN A 205 -2.31 -9.24 2.10
CA ASN A 205 -1.79 -8.05 2.76
C ASN A 205 -0.34 -8.29 3.22
N VAL A 206 0.60 -7.62 2.55
CA VAL A 206 2.04 -7.88 2.75
C VAL A 206 2.52 -7.48 4.14
N LEU A 207 2.01 -6.39 4.71
CA LEU A 207 2.36 -5.98 6.07
C LEU A 207 1.93 -7.03 7.08
N LYS A 208 0.66 -7.44 7.05
CA LYS A 208 0.13 -8.49 7.95
C LYS A 208 0.87 -9.80 7.78
N LEU A 209 1.14 -10.22 6.54
CA LEU A 209 1.90 -11.41 6.23
C LEU A 209 3.30 -11.38 6.85
N ASN A 210 4.02 -10.26 6.71
CA ASN A 210 5.37 -10.12 7.27
C ASN A 210 5.37 -10.05 8.80
N LEU A 211 4.36 -9.45 9.42
CA LEU A 211 4.21 -9.46 10.88
C LEU A 211 3.91 -10.89 11.38
N ALA A 212 3.03 -11.62 10.72
CA ALA A 212 2.75 -13.01 11.04
C ALA A 212 3.99 -13.90 10.82
N LEU A 213 4.78 -13.63 9.78
CA LEU A 213 6.06 -14.29 9.53
C LEU A 213 7.08 -14.06 10.65
N ASP A 214 7.13 -12.86 11.22
CA ASP A 214 8.01 -12.55 12.35
C ASP A 214 7.59 -13.26 13.66
N ALA A 215 6.32 -13.61 13.77
CA ALA A 215 5.80 -14.41 14.89
C ALA A 215 6.13 -15.91 14.78
N LEU A 216 6.50 -16.42 13.60
CA LEU A 216 6.93 -17.80 13.40
C LEU A 216 8.30 -18.02 14.02
N LYS A 217 8.42 -19.07 14.83
CA LYS A 217 9.73 -19.56 15.28
C LYS A 217 10.39 -20.36 14.17
N PRO A 218 11.72 -20.29 14.00
CA PRO A 218 12.44 -21.21 13.14
C PRO A 218 12.12 -22.66 13.53
N ALA A 219 12.00 -23.55 12.55
CA ALA A 219 11.91 -24.98 12.84
C ALA A 219 13.18 -25.40 13.57
N SER A 220 13.00 -25.94 14.76
CA SER A 220 14.07 -26.53 15.60
C SER A 220 14.62 -27.79 14.97
#